data_ce7cd9862ee6eba468781d79d405e923
#
_entry.id   ce7cd9862ee6eba468781d79d405e923
#
_cell.length_a   1.000
_cell.length_b   1.000
_cell.length_c   1.000
_cell.angle_alpha   90.00
_cell.angle_beta   90.00
_cell.angle_gamma   90.00
#
_symmetry.space_group_name_H-M   'P 1'
#
loop_
_entity.id
_entity.type
_entity.pdbx_description
1 polymer ?
#
loop_
_entity_poly.entity_id
_entity_poly.type
_entity_poly.pdbx_seq_one_letter_code
_entity_poly.pdbx_strand_id
1 'polypeptide(L)'
;MPVLSKFYGIVIRMLFVREFTAHFYAYYDKSELMIGVAPVRIIQGEAPARVRQLVLEWATQHQYDLLTAWNSMARARQPQPIQPLD
;
A
#
# COMPACT_ATOMS: atom_id res chain seq x y z
N MET A 1 -3.53 10.49 6.01
CA MET A 1 -2.94 9.54 5.06
C MET A 1 -3.77 9.53 3.77
N PRO A 2 -3.16 9.85 2.64
CA PRO A 2 -3.90 9.80 1.39
C PRO A 2 -4.28 8.38 1.00
N VAL A 3 -5.43 8.25 0.34
CA VAL A 3 -5.90 6.97 -0.19
C VAL A 3 -5.29 6.79 -1.58
N LEU A 4 -4.59 5.69 -1.81
CA LEU A 4 -3.97 5.42 -3.10
C LEU A 4 -4.86 4.57 -4.00
N SER A 5 -5.66 3.67 -3.42
CA SER A 5 -6.53 2.80 -4.21
C SER A 5 -7.58 2.15 -3.31
N LYS A 6 -8.64 1.65 -3.94
CA LYS A 6 -9.68 0.86 -3.27
C LYS A 6 -10.12 -0.26 -4.18
N PHE A 7 -10.15 -1.48 -3.66
CA PHE A 7 -10.62 -2.64 -4.44
C PHE A 7 -11.05 -3.75 -3.50
N TYR A 8 -12.13 -4.40 -3.84
CA TYR A 8 -12.69 -5.55 -3.08
C TYR A 8 -12.85 -5.27 -1.59
N GLY A 9 -13.26 -4.04 -1.23
CA GLY A 9 -13.43 -3.67 0.17
C GLY A 9 -12.14 -3.33 0.90
N ILE A 10 -11.01 -3.34 0.20
CA ILE A 10 -9.70 -3.02 0.74
C ILE A 10 -9.37 -1.57 0.42
N VAL A 11 -8.91 -0.81 1.41
CA VAL A 11 -8.48 0.58 1.23
C VAL A 11 -6.96 0.64 1.40
N ILE A 12 -6.28 1.19 0.40
CA ILE A 12 -4.81 1.34 0.43
C ILE A 12 -4.47 2.78 0.78
N ARG A 13 -3.67 2.96 1.83
CA ARG A 13 -3.21 4.28 2.28
C ARG A 13 -1.70 4.26 2.48
N MET A 14 -1.08 5.42 2.40
CA MET A 14 0.36 5.54 2.59
C MET A 14 0.66 6.72 3.51
N LEU A 15 1.58 6.52 4.44
CA LEU A 15 2.10 7.56 5.31
C LEU A 15 3.61 7.55 5.17
N PHE A 16 4.18 8.68 4.80
CA PHE A 16 5.63 8.79 4.66
C PHE A 16 6.29 8.97 6.03
N VAL A 17 7.28 8.13 6.32
CA VAL A 17 8.11 8.25 7.51
C VAL A 17 9.56 8.21 7.05
N ARG A 18 10.30 9.28 7.34
CA ARG A 18 11.63 9.49 6.78
C ARG A 18 12.62 8.34 7.03
N GLU A 19 12.62 7.78 8.23
CA GLU A 19 13.58 6.74 8.60
C GLU A 19 13.14 5.34 8.16
N PHE A 20 11.96 5.20 7.61
CA PHE A 20 11.43 3.90 7.21
C PHE A 20 11.65 3.67 5.72
N THR A 21 11.78 2.40 5.35
CA THR A 21 11.76 2.03 3.93
C THR A 21 10.34 2.19 3.40
N ALA A 22 10.20 2.28 2.07
CA ALA A 22 8.91 2.48 1.45
C ALA A 22 7.92 1.40 1.86
N HIS A 23 6.75 1.81 2.31
CA HIS A 23 5.70 0.90 2.74
C HIS A 23 4.34 1.57 2.62
N PHE A 24 3.28 0.76 2.72
CA PHE A 24 1.92 1.27 2.71
C PHE A 24 1.05 0.41 3.63
N TYR A 25 -0.18 0.85 3.83
CA TYR A 25 -1.15 0.17 4.71
C TYR A 25 -2.35 -0.27 3.90
N ALA A 26 -2.85 -1.45 4.23
CA ALA A 26 -4.09 -1.98 3.66
C ALA A 26 -5.08 -2.20 4.79
N TYR A 27 -6.28 -1.66 4.63
CA TYR A 27 -7.34 -1.76 5.63
C TYR A 27 -8.51 -2.54 5.06
N TYR A 28 -8.96 -3.53 5.79
CA TYR A 28 -10.11 -4.33 5.39
C TYR A 28 -10.90 -4.68 6.66
N ASP A 29 -12.17 -4.22 6.75
CA ASP A 29 -12.99 -4.44 7.92
C ASP A 29 -12.23 -4.00 9.17
N LYS A 30 -11.94 -4.91 10.09
CA LYS A 30 -11.17 -4.61 11.30
C LYS A 30 -9.70 -4.96 11.18
N SER A 31 -9.27 -5.37 9.99
CA SER A 31 -7.89 -5.79 9.73
C SER A 31 -7.04 -4.64 9.20
N GLU A 32 -5.78 -4.65 9.57
CA GLU A 32 -4.81 -3.68 9.09
C GLU A 32 -3.51 -4.41 8.79
N LEU A 33 -2.95 -4.16 7.61
CA LEU A 33 -1.65 -4.72 7.20
C LEU A 33 -0.69 -3.59 6.88
N MET A 34 0.58 -3.78 7.23
CA MET A 34 1.67 -2.94 6.77
C MET A 34 2.47 -3.76 5.77
N ILE A 35 2.64 -3.23 4.56
CA ILE A 35 3.28 -3.96 3.46
C ILE A 35 4.46 -3.15 2.94
N GLY A 36 5.62 -3.81 2.80
CA GLY A 36 6.80 -3.20 2.19
C GLY A 36 6.64 -3.17 0.68
N VAL A 37 7.31 -2.22 0.05
CA VAL A 37 7.22 -2.04 -1.39
C VAL A 37 8.38 -2.71 -2.13
N ALA A 38 9.57 -2.70 -1.55
CA ALA A 38 10.74 -3.28 -2.20
C ALA A 38 11.63 -3.94 -1.15
N PRO A 39 11.51 -5.25 -0.92
CA PRO A 39 10.61 -6.19 -1.62
C PRO A 39 9.17 -6.06 -1.16
N VAL A 40 8.25 -6.54 -1.99
CA VAL A 40 6.84 -6.62 -1.63
C VAL A 40 6.66 -7.74 -0.62
N ARG A 41 6.27 -7.39 0.61
CA ARG A 41 6.03 -8.39 1.65
C ARG A 41 5.22 -7.77 2.78
N ILE A 42 4.48 -8.61 3.49
CA ILE A 42 3.77 -8.16 4.68
C ILE A 42 4.79 -8.00 5.81
N ILE A 43 4.85 -6.81 6.39
CA ILE A 43 5.77 -6.50 7.47
C ILE A 43 5.10 -6.74 8.82
N GLN A 44 3.82 -6.37 8.94
CA GLN A 44 3.11 -6.40 10.21
C GLN A 44 1.61 -6.47 9.98
N GLY A 45 0.90 -7.05 10.92
CA GLY A 45 -0.55 -7.10 10.90
C GLY A 45 -1.09 -8.44 10.44
N GLU A 46 -2.42 -8.60 10.55
CA GLU A 46 -3.09 -9.81 10.15
C GLU A 46 -4.37 -9.47 9.39
N ALA A 47 -4.75 -10.34 8.46
CA ALA A 47 -5.96 -10.22 7.67
C ALA A 47 -6.30 -11.59 7.10
N PRO A 48 -7.54 -11.79 6.63
CA PRO A 48 -7.89 -13.05 5.97
C PRO A 48 -6.95 -13.37 4.81
N ALA A 49 -6.71 -14.65 4.58
CA ALA A 49 -5.77 -15.09 3.54
C ALA A 49 -6.09 -14.48 2.17
N ARG A 50 -7.38 -14.39 1.82
CA ARG A 50 -7.82 -13.80 0.54
C ARG A 50 -7.38 -12.34 0.43
N VAL A 51 -7.54 -11.58 1.51
CA VAL A 51 -7.15 -10.17 1.54
C VAL A 51 -5.64 -10.04 1.35
N ARG A 52 -4.86 -10.86 2.06
CA ARG A 52 -3.40 -10.84 1.92
C ARG A 52 -2.98 -11.13 0.48
N GLN A 53 -3.60 -12.13 -0.15
CA GLN A 53 -3.30 -12.49 -1.54
C GLN A 53 -3.59 -11.34 -2.50
N LEU A 54 -4.76 -10.72 -2.34
CA LEU A 54 -5.17 -9.61 -3.22
C LEU A 54 -4.22 -8.42 -3.09
N VAL A 55 -3.85 -8.07 -1.86
CA VAL A 55 -2.96 -6.94 -1.61
C VAL A 55 -1.57 -7.20 -2.19
N LEU A 56 -1.02 -8.40 -1.97
CA LEU A 56 0.32 -8.73 -2.48
C LEU A 56 0.33 -8.78 -4.00
N GLU A 57 -0.72 -9.30 -4.62
CA GLU A 57 -0.83 -9.32 -6.07
C GLU A 57 -0.86 -7.90 -6.63
N TRP A 58 -1.71 -7.05 -6.05
CA TRP A 58 -1.84 -5.66 -6.46
C TRP A 58 -0.50 -4.92 -6.31
N ALA A 59 0.16 -5.09 -5.15
CA ALA A 59 1.42 -4.40 -4.87
C ALA A 59 2.52 -4.82 -5.83
N THR A 60 2.55 -6.10 -6.20
CA THR A 60 3.54 -6.60 -7.15
C THR A 60 3.33 -5.97 -8.53
N GLN A 61 2.08 -5.82 -8.95
CA GLN A 61 1.75 -5.19 -10.23
C GLN A 61 2.06 -3.70 -10.26
N HIS A 62 1.98 -3.03 -9.11
CA HIS A 62 2.08 -1.57 -9.01
C HIS A 62 3.28 -1.10 -8.21
N GLN A 63 4.34 -1.91 -8.16
CA GLN A 63 5.53 -1.58 -7.37
C GLN A 63 6.14 -0.24 -7.76
N TYR A 64 6.24 0.02 -9.06
CA TYR A 64 6.78 1.29 -9.55
C TYR A 64 5.92 2.48 -9.09
N ASP A 65 4.60 2.34 -9.22
CA ASP A 65 3.68 3.41 -8.83
C ASP A 65 3.73 3.66 -7.32
N LEU A 66 3.91 2.60 -6.54
CA LEU A 66 4.03 2.73 -5.08
C LEU A 66 5.31 3.45 -4.68
N LEU A 67 6.42 3.15 -5.36
CA LEU A 67 7.68 3.85 -5.10
C LEU A 67 7.58 5.31 -5.52
N THR A 68 6.91 5.59 -6.63
CA THR A 68 6.69 6.96 -7.09
C THR A 68 5.85 7.73 -6.07
N ALA A 69 4.80 7.11 -5.53
CA ALA A 69 3.96 7.73 -4.51
C ALA A 69 4.78 8.06 -3.26
N TRP A 70 5.61 7.10 -2.81
CA TRP A 70 6.47 7.30 -1.65
C TRP A 70 7.40 8.50 -1.86
N ASN A 71 8.04 8.56 -3.03
CA ASN A 71 8.97 9.65 -3.35
C ASN A 71 8.25 11.00 -3.46
N SER A 72 7.03 11.01 -3.97
CA SER A 72 6.23 12.25 -4.02
C SER A 72 5.96 12.77 -2.62
N MET A 73 5.57 11.88 -1.71
CA MET A 73 5.29 12.27 -0.33
C MET A 73 6.56 12.74 0.39
N ALA A 74 7.72 12.15 0.05
CA ALA A 74 9.00 12.58 0.60
C ALA A 74 9.32 14.02 0.21
N ARG A 75 8.75 14.49 -0.91
CA ARG A 75 8.92 15.86 -1.40
C ARG A 75 7.73 16.74 -1.03
N ALA A 76 6.92 16.30 -0.07
CA ALA A 76 5.72 17.02 0.38
C ALA A 76 4.73 17.27 -0.76
N ARG A 77 4.64 16.33 -1.70
CA ARG A 77 3.70 16.40 -2.82
C ARG A 77 2.59 15.37 -2.64
N GLN A 78 1.42 15.67 -3.21
CA GLN A 78 0.29 14.77 -3.20
C GLN A 78 0.58 13.58 -4.12
N PRO A 79 0.50 12.33 -3.63
CA PRO A 79 0.71 11.18 -4.50
C PRO A 79 -0.49 10.98 -5.43
N GLN A 80 -0.23 10.41 -6.59
CA GLN A 80 -1.28 10.09 -7.55
C GLN A 80 -2.00 8.82 -7.14
N PRO A 81 -3.32 8.74 -7.37
CA PRO A 81 -4.03 7.49 -7.16
C PRO A 81 -3.46 6.39 -8.05
N ILE A 82 -3.56 5.15 -7.60
CA ILE A 82 -3.06 4.00 -8.32
C ILE A 82 -4.24 3.14 -8.74
N GLN A 83 -4.15 2.57 -9.94
CA GLN A 83 -5.20 1.74 -10.51
C GLN A 83 -5.54 0.60 -9.57
N PRO A 84 -6.84 0.33 -9.33
CA PRO A 84 -7.21 -0.80 -8.47
C PRO A 84 -6.96 -2.13 -9.15
N LEU A 85 -6.98 -3.19 -8.35
CA LEU A 85 -6.91 -4.55 -8.87
C LEU A 85 -8.21 -4.87 -9.61
N ASP A 86 -8.10 -5.49 -10.76
CA ASP A 86 -9.25 -5.89 -11.58
C ASP A 86 -10.04 -7.04 -10.97
#